data_fde2e34b26b287c29475a3b0a8026be7
#
_entry.id   fde2e34b26b287c29475a3b0a8026be7
#
_cell.length_a   1.000
_cell.length_b   1.000
_cell.length_c   1.000
_cell.angle_alpha   90.00
_cell.angle_beta   90.00
_cell.angle_gamma   90.00
#
_symmetry.space_group_name_H-M   'P 1'
#
loop_
_entity.id
_entity.type
_entity.pdbx_description
1 polymer ?
#
loop_
_entity_poly.entity_id
_entity_poly.type
_entity_poly.pdbx_seq_one_letter_code
_entity_poly.pdbx_strand_id
1 'polypeptide(L)'
;MAEPFPALLAIIRRIDKFTDWSGTLVSWLSIPLMLGISYEVIARYVFNAPTIWAFDISYMTYGSLFMLGAAYALHKGAHIRTDFFWESFSIRTKGWIDSVAYIVFFFPSFTALLLISGHEALYAWQINETSDQTPWRPLLWPFKAVVPLASLLLLIQGVSEVLKSLYMARTGLELEHKAKIEV
;
A
#
# COMPACT_ATOMS: atom_id res chain seq x y z
N MET A 1 -27.53 16.57 15.96
CA MET A 1 -26.33 17.42 16.20
C MET A 1 -25.59 17.52 14.89
N ALA A 2 -25.26 18.71 14.39
CA ALA A 2 -24.49 18.85 13.16
C ALA A 2 -23.07 18.29 13.37
N GLU A 3 -22.64 17.40 12.46
CA GLU A 3 -21.25 16.86 12.50
C GLU A 3 -20.26 18.04 12.41
N PRO A 4 -19.30 18.17 13.34
CA PRO A 4 -18.29 19.20 13.25
C PRO A 4 -17.43 18.93 12.00
N PHE A 5 -17.24 19.96 11.17
CA PHE A 5 -16.41 19.93 9.94
C PHE A 5 -16.91 19.01 8.80
N PRO A 6 -18.11 19.23 8.22
CA PRO A 6 -18.66 18.34 7.19
C PRO A 6 -17.81 18.28 5.90
N ALA A 7 -17.13 19.34 5.52
CA ALA A 7 -16.25 19.38 4.35
C ALA A 7 -15.00 18.47 4.53
N LEU A 8 -14.41 18.46 5.72
CA LEU A 8 -13.26 17.62 6.06
C LEU A 8 -13.65 16.14 6.00
N LEU A 9 -14.80 15.79 6.58
CA LEU A 9 -15.32 14.42 6.54
C LEU A 9 -15.62 13.95 5.11
N ALA A 10 -16.10 14.85 4.24
CA ALA A 10 -16.34 14.52 2.84
C ALA A 10 -15.04 14.20 2.09
N ILE A 11 -13.95 14.92 2.37
CA ILE A 11 -12.62 14.64 1.78
C ILE A 11 -12.11 13.28 2.26
N ILE A 12 -12.13 13.02 3.56
CA ILE A 12 -11.73 11.74 4.14
C ILE A 12 -12.49 10.59 3.47
N ARG A 13 -13.82 10.67 3.41
CA ARG A 13 -14.65 9.63 2.78
C ARG A 13 -14.32 9.38 1.31
N ARG A 14 -13.97 10.42 0.54
CA ARG A 14 -13.57 10.27 -0.87
C ARG A 14 -12.24 9.55 -1.01
N ILE A 15 -11.25 9.93 -0.21
CA ILE A 15 -9.93 9.29 -0.23
C ILE A 15 -10.07 7.82 0.21
N ASP A 16 -10.76 7.57 1.31
CA ASP A 16 -10.96 6.22 1.84
C ASP A 16 -11.70 5.31 0.82
N LYS A 17 -12.73 5.83 0.14
CA LYS A 17 -13.42 5.11 -0.93
C LYS A 17 -12.52 4.81 -2.12
N PHE A 18 -11.66 5.74 -2.50
CA PHE A 18 -10.68 5.53 -3.56
C PHE A 18 -9.68 4.43 -3.18
N THR A 19 -9.18 4.46 -1.95
CA THR A 19 -8.26 3.43 -1.43
C THR A 19 -8.94 2.06 -1.32
N ASP A 20 -10.19 1.98 -0.88
CA ASP A 20 -10.97 0.74 -0.86
C ASP A 20 -11.13 0.16 -2.28
N TRP A 21 -11.44 1.00 -3.27
CA TRP A 21 -11.57 0.59 -4.66
C TRP A 21 -10.23 0.11 -5.23
N SER A 22 -9.14 0.87 -5.03
CA SER A 22 -7.80 0.49 -5.51
C SER A 22 -7.33 -0.81 -4.85
N GLY A 23 -7.53 -0.98 -3.55
CA GLY A 23 -7.20 -2.20 -2.83
C GLY A 23 -7.97 -3.42 -3.33
N THR A 24 -9.26 -3.26 -3.62
CA THR A 24 -10.08 -4.31 -4.23
C THR A 24 -9.56 -4.67 -5.63
N LEU A 25 -9.20 -3.68 -6.45
CA LEU A 25 -8.62 -3.93 -7.77
C LEU A 25 -7.29 -4.69 -7.65
N VAL A 26 -6.41 -4.27 -6.75
CA VAL A 26 -5.12 -4.91 -6.52
C VAL A 26 -5.27 -6.34 -6.01
N SER A 27 -6.27 -6.63 -5.18
CA SER A 27 -6.50 -7.99 -4.66
C SER A 27 -6.74 -9.03 -5.77
N TRP A 28 -7.27 -8.62 -6.93
CA TRP A 28 -7.45 -9.50 -8.09
C TRP A 28 -6.12 -10.03 -8.66
N LEU A 29 -4.99 -9.39 -8.37
CA LEU A 29 -3.66 -9.91 -8.74
C LEU A 29 -3.34 -11.24 -8.04
N SER A 30 -4.02 -11.58 -6.96
CA SER A 30 -3.86 -12.87 -6.28
C SER A 30 -4.29 -14.05 -7.15
N ILE A 31 -5.26 -13.85 -8.05
CA ILE A 31 -5.76 -14.92 -8.93
C ILE A 31 -4.69 -15.35 -9.94
N PRO A 32 -4.14 -14.45 -10.81
CA PRO A 32 -3.09 -14.85 -11.74
C PRO A 32 -1.83 -15.34 -11.01
N LEU A 33 -1.51 -14.80 -9.83
CA LEU A 33 -0.41 -15.29 -9.02
C LEU A 33 -0.61 -16.75 -8.59
N MET A 34 -1.77 -17.06 -8.03
CA MET A 34 -2.12 -18.42 -7.61
C MET A 34 -2.13 -19.40 -8.79
N LEU A 35 -2.75 -19.00 -9.91
CA LEU A 35 -2.81 -19.85 -11.10
C LEU A 35 -1.42 -20.08 -11.72
N GLY A 36 -0.57 -19.04 -11.77
CA GLY A 36 0.79 -19.13 -12.29
C GLY A 36 1.67 -20.08 -11.46
N ILE A 37 1.64 -19.94 -10.14
CA ILE A 37 2.38 -20.82 -9.23
C ILE A 37 1.86 -22.27 -9.32
N SER A 38 0.54 -22.47 -9.32
CA SER A 38 -0.05 -23.79 -9.42
C SER A 38 0.32 -24.47 -10.75
N TYR A 39 0.27 -23.71 -11.84
CA TYR A 39 0.67 -24.20 -13.15
C TYR A 39 2.15 -24.66 -13.17
N GLU A 40 3.05 -23.83 -12.63
CA GLU A 40 4.49 -24.15 -12.56
C GLU A 40 4.74 -25.41 -11.73
N VAL A 41 4.07 -25.55 -10.58
CA VAL A 41 4.20 -26.75 -9.73
C VAL A 41 3.77 -28.00 -10.48
N ILE A 42 2.62 -27.96 -11.17
CA ILE A 42 2.13 -29.10 -11.96
C ILE A 42 3.07 -29.41 -13.13
N ALA A 43 3.47 -28.38 -13.89
CA ALA A 43 4.36 -28.53 -15.03
C ALA A 43 5.69 -29.16 -14.61
N ARG A 44 6.27 -28.69 -13.51
CA ARG A 44 7.56 -29.14 -12.98
C ARG A 44 7.53 -30.55 -12.42
N TYR A 45 6.55 -30.86 -11.55
CA TYR A 45 6.56 -32.11 -10.81
C TYR A 45 5.76 -33.25 -11.45
N VAL A 46 4.71 -32.94 -12.23
CA VAL A 46 3.91 -33.97 -12.91
C VAL A 46 4.45 -34.25 -14.31
N PHE A 47 4.78 -33.18 -15.05
CA PHE A 47 5.21 -33.31 -16.44
C PHE A 47 6.72 -33.23 -16.64
N ASN A 48 7.50 -32.98 -15.56
CA ASN A 48 8.95 -32.76 -15.62
C ASN A 48 9.38 -31.70 -16.67
N ALA A 49 8.54 -30.69 -16.87
CA ALA A 49 8.67 -29.63 -17.85
C ALA A 49 8.62 -28.25 -17.16
N PRO A 50 9.68 -27.86 -16.42
CA PRO A 50 9.73 -26.57 -15.73
C PRO A 50 9.63 -25.41 -16.74
N THR A 51 8.91 -24.34 -16.36
CA THR A 51 8.77 -23.15 -17.19
C THR A 51 9.92 -22.17 -16.99
N ILE A 52 10.24 -21.38 -18.02
CA ILE A 52 11.27 -20.35 -17.96
C ILE A 52 10.74 -18.98 -17.47
N TRP A 53 9.43 -18.81 -17.38
CA TRP A 53 8.76 -17.52 -17.14
C TRP A 53 8.05 -17.44 -15.78
N ALA A 54 7.66 -18.57 -15.19
CA ALA A 54 6.79 -18.57 -14.01
C ALA A 54 7.43 -17.88 -12.79
N PHE A 55 8.76 -17.97 -12.65
CA PHE A 55 9.46 -17.30 -11.55
C PHE A 55 9.33 -15.77 -11.66
N ASP A 56 9.65 -15.18 -12.84
CA ASP A 56 9.58 -13.73 -13.02
C ASP A 56 8.15 -13.22 -12.86
N ILE A 57 7.15 -13.89 -13.45
CA ILE A 57 5.74 -13.49 -13.30
C ILE A 57 5.30 -13.57 -11.83
N SER A 58 5.63 -14.65 -11.12
CA SER A 58 5.27 -14.80 -9.71
C SER A 58 5.93 -13.74 -8.84
N TYR A 59 7.22 -13.50 -9.03
CA TYR A 59 7.97 -12.48 -8.31
C TYR A 59 7.42 -11.08 -8.53
N MET A 60 7.19 -10.70 -9.80
CA MET A 60 6.68 -9.37 -10.16
C MET A 60 5.23 -9.18 -9.68
N THR A 61 4.38 -10.20 -9.81
CA THR A 61 2.97 -10.13 -9.39
C THR A 61 2.87 -10.09 -7.87
N TYR A 62 3.63 -10.91 -7.15
CA TYR A 62 3.67 -10.91 -5.69
C TYR A 62 4.16 -9.57 -5.14
N GLY A 63 5.28 -9.06 -5.67
CA GLY A 63 5.81 -7.75 -5.27
C GLY A 63 4.83 -6.62 -5.55
N SER A 64 4.14 -6.65 -6.70
CA SER A 64 3.12 -5.67 -7.06
C SER A 64 1.91 -5.73 -6.12
N LEU A 65 1.42 -6.93 -5.82
CA LEU A 65 0.32 -7.16 -4.88
C LEU A 65 0.65 -6.59 -3.49
N PHE A 66 1.84 -6.89 -2.99
CA PHE A 66 2.29 -6.44 -1.68
C PHE A 66 2.44 -4.92 -1.61
N MET A 67 3.14 -4.32 -2.59
CA MET A 67 3.41 -2.88 -2.61
C MET A 67 2.14 -2.06 -2.81
N LEU A 68 1.32 -2.39 -3.81
CA LEU A 68 0.07 -1.66 -4.08
C LEU A 68 -0.99 -1.88 -2.99
N GLY A 69 -0.97 -3.03 -2.31
CA GLY A 69 -1.85 -3.32 -1.18
C GLY A 69 -1.53 -2.52 0.09
N ALA A 70 -0.33 -1.93 0.20
CA ALA A 70 0.12 -1.22 1.39
C ALA A 70 -0.78 -0.03 1.77
N ALA A 71 -1.28 0.73 0.79
CA ALA A 71 -2.20 1.85 1.04
C ALA A 71 -3.56 1.37 1.60
N TYR A 72 -4.05 0.23 1.10
CA TYR A 72 -5.26 -0.41 1.63
C TYR A 72 -5.05 -0.93 3.05
N ALA A 73 -3.89 -1.54 3.34
CA ALA A 73 -3.52 -1.97 4.68
C ALA A 73 -3.43 -0.79 5.66
N LEU A 74 -2.88 0.36 5.21
CA LEU A 74 -2.86 1.60 5.99
C LEU A 74 -4.29 2.06 6.32
N HIS A 75 -5.18 2.10 5.30
CA HIS A 75 -6.59 2.48 5.48
C HIS A 75 -7.33 1.57 6.47
N LYS A 76 -7.07 0.26 6.45
CA LYS A 76 -7.72 -0.71 7.36
C LYS A 76 -7.11 -0.72 8.77
N GLY A 77 -6.10 0.09 9.04
CA GLY A 77 -5.43 0.11 10.34
C GLY A 77 -4.60 -1.14 10.63
N ALA A 78 -4.25 -1.91 9.58
CA ALA A 78 -3.45 -3.13 9.71
C ALA A 78 -1.95 -2.85 9.97
N HIS A 79 -1.54 -1.58 10.11
CA HIS A 79 -0.20 -1.26 10.59
C HIS A 79 -0.07 -1.59 12.06
N ILE A 80 0.97 -2.36 12.37
CA ILE A 80 1.34 -2.72 13.75
C ILE A 80 1.59 -1.41 14.52
N ARG A 81 0.69 -1.10 15.43
CA ARG A 81 0.89 -0.03 16.43
C ARG A 81 1.46 -0.69 17.68
N THR A 82 2.36 0.00 18.37
CA THR A 82 2.82 -0.42 19.70
C THR A 82 1.72 -0.08 20.71
N ASP A 83 0.66 -0.88 20.74
CA ASP A 83 -0.57 -0.61 21.51
C ASP A 83 -0.33 -0.50 23.00
N PHE A 84 0.74 -1.13 23.51
CA PHE A 84 1.03 -1.21 24.94
C PHE A 84 1.20 0.17 25.62
N PHE A 85 1.84 1.13 24.96
CA PHE A 85 1.95 2.52 25.48
C PHE A 85 0.81 3.40 24.97
N TRP A 86 0.22 3.03 23.84
CA TRP A 86 -0.78 3.84 23.16
C TRP A 86 -2.09 3.94 23.96
N GLU A 87 -2.53 2.87 24.61
CA GLU A 87 -3.78 2.85 25.37
C GLU A 87 -3.80 3.82 26.56
N SER A 88 -2.63 4.17 27.10
CA SER A 88 -2.50 5.10 28.24
C SER A 88 -2.72 6.57 27.88
N PHE A 89 -2.66 6.94 26.60
CA PHE A 89 -2.79 8.34 26.16
C PHE A 89 -4.24 8.76 25.94
N SER A 90 -4.53 10.05 26.23
CA SER A 90 -5.83 10.62 25.89
C SER A 90 -6.05 10.67 24.38
N ILE A 91 -7.31 10.62 23.90
CA ILE A 91 -7.66 10.67 22.48
C ILE A 91 -7.02 11.87 21.76
N ARG A 92 -7.00 13.05 22.44
CA ARG A 92 -6.38 14.26 21.88
C ARG A 92 -4.87 14.12 21.72
N THR A 93 -4.21 13.53 22.71
CA THR A 93 -2.75 13.29 22.67
C THR A 93 -2.39 12.33 21.55
N LYS A 94 -3.16 11.24 21.39
CA LYS A 94 -3.03 10.31 20.28
C LYS A 94 -3.11 11.03 18.93
N GLY A 95 -4.13 11.87 18.74
CA GLY A 95 -4.31 12.63 17.49
C GLY A 95 -3.12 13.56 17.19
N TRP A 96 -2.54 14.21 18.19
CA TRP A 96 -1.36 15.07 17.99
C TRP A 96 -0.11 14.26 17.66
N ILE A 97 0.16 13.17 18.37
CA ILE A 97 1.32 12.30 18.11
C ILE A 97 1.25 11.74 16.68
N ASP A 98 0.10 11.21 16.28
CA ASP A 98 -0.11 10.68 14.92
C ASP A 98 0.08 11.77 13.86
N SER A 99 -0.52 12.95 14.07
CA SER A 99 -0.39 14.05 13.10
C SER A 99 1.06 14.46 12.88
N VAL A 100 1.84 14.60 13.98
CA VAL A 100 3.26 14.94 13.90
C VAL A 100 4.06 13.82 13.23
N ALA A 101 3.80 12.56 13.59
CA ALA A 101 4.48 11.41 13.00
C ALA A 101 4.24 11.31 11.47
N TYR A 102 3.01 11.51 11.03
CA TYR A 102 2.69 11.53 9.61
C TYR A 102 3.39 12.68 8.88
N ILE A 103 3.35 13.91 9.43
CA ILE A 103 3.92 15.10 8.75
C ILE A 103 5.44 15.04 8.72
N VAL A 104 6.10 14.64 9.82
CA VAL A 104 7.56 14.72 9.97
C VAL A 104 8.26 13.49 9.40
N PHE A 105 7.69 12.30 9.53
CA PHE A 105 8.34 11.06 9.11
C PHE A 105 7.69 10.44 7.87
N PHE A 106 6.38 10.27 7.87
CA PHE A 106 5.70 9.56 6.79
C PHE A 106 5.77 10.31 5.46
N PHE A 107 5.33 11.56 5.41
CA PHE A 107 5.32 12.33 4.16
C PHE A 107 6.72 12.53 3.55
N PRO A 108 7.75 12.96 4.31
CA PRO A 108 9.09 13.11 3.73
C PRO A 108 9.66 11.79 3.20
N SER A 109 9.47 10.69 3.95
CA SER A 109 9.98 9.37 3.56
C SER A 109 9.33 8.85 2.28
N PHE A 110 7.99 8.88 2.20
CA PHE A 110 7.28 8.41 1.01
C PHE A 110 7.39 9.36 -0.19
N THR A 111 7.59 10.66 0.05
CA THR A 111 7.89 11.60 -1.04
C THR A 111 9.29 11.33 -1.60
N ALA A 112 10.29 11.13 -0.76
CA ALA A 112 11.63 10.74 -1.22
C ALA A 112 11.60 9.40 -1.98
N LEU A 113 10.87 8.40 -1.45
CA LEU A 113 10.69 7.12 -2.11
C LEU A 113 10.01 7.27 -3.49
N LEU A 114 8.96 8.09 -3.58
CA LEU A 114 8.25 8.38 -4.84
C LEU A 114 9.21 8.97 -5.89
N LEU A 115 10.02 9.96 -5.51
CA LEU A 115 10.93 10.64 -6.43
C LEU A 115 12.06 9.71 -6.88
N ILE A 116 12.70 9.01 -5.96
CA ILE A 116 13.81 8.10 -6.26
C ILE A 116 13.32 6.92 -7.11
N SER A 117 12.27 6.25 -6.69
CA SER A 117 11.73 5.10 -7.43
C SER A 117 11.10 5.49 -8.76
N GLY A 118 10.53 6.70 -8.85
CA GLY A 118 10.05 7.26 -10.11
C GLY A 118 11.16 7.48 -11.12
N HIS A 119 12.28 8.03 -10.68
CA HIS A 119 13.48 8.18 -11.52
C HIS A 119 14.01 6.81 -12.00
N GLU A 120 14.12 5.83 -11.11
CA GLU A 120 14.54 4.47 -11.44
C GLU A 120 13.62 3.78 -12.44
N ALA A 121 12.30 3.94 -12.29
CA ALA A 121 11.32 3.38 -13.21
C ALA A 121 11.43 4.00 -14.62
N LEU A 122 11.61 5.34 -14.69
CA LEU A 122 11.82 6.05 -15.95
C LEU A 122 13.14 5.65 -16.61
N TYR A 123 14.21 5.51 -15.83
CA TYR A 123 15.50 5.06 -16.34
C TYR A 123 15.42 3.63 -16.91
N ALA A 124 14.80 2.70 -16.17
CA ALA A 124 14.58 1.33 -16.63
C ALA A 124 13.77 1.27 -17.94
N TRP A 125 12.80 2.16 -18.10
CA TRP A 125 12.03 2.28 -19.34
C TRP A 125 12.90 2.78 -20.50
N GLN A 126 13.74 3.80 -20.29
CA GLN A 126 14.59 4.37 -21.33
C GLN A 126 15.62 3.37 -21.87
N ILE A 127 16.20 2.54 -21.00
CA ILE A 127 17.22 1.54 -21.39
C ILE A 127 16.60 0.18 -21.77
N ASN A 128 15.27 0.04 -21.73
CA ASN A 128 14.58 -1.25 -21.90
C ASN A 128 15.16 -2.35 -21.00
N GLU A 129 15.35 -2.03 -19.72
CA GLU A 129 15.94 -2.94 -18.74
C GLU A 129 15.15 -4.26 -18.65
N THR A 130 15.88 -5.38 -18.72
CA THR A 130 15.31 -6.73 -18.64
C THR A 130 15.73 -7.44 -17.37
N SER A 131 14.93 -8.40 -16.91
CA SER A 131 15.26 -9.27 -15.78
C SER A 131 16.45 -10.17 -16.12
N ASP A 132 17.34 -10.37 -15.16
CA ASP A 132 18.43 -11.35 -15.22
C ASP A 132 18.14 -12.61 -14.40
N GLN A 133 16.93 -12.76 -13.88
CA GLN A 133 16.55 -13.87 -13.00
C GLN A 133 16.29 -15.18 -13.76
N THR A 134 15.77 -15.07 -14.97
CA THR A 134 15.44 -16.23 -15.80
C THR A 134 15.88 -16.01 -17.27
N PRO A 135 16.02 -17.10 -18.06
CA PRO A 135 16.29 -17.00 -19.48
C PRO A 135 15.21 -16.27 -20.30
N TRP A 136 14.00 -16.10 -19.75
CA TRP A 136 12.90 -15.39 -20.39
C TRP A 136 13.15 -13.87 -20.48
N ARG A 137 13.87 -13.28 -19.51
CA ARG A 137 14.30 -11.89 -19.48
C ARG A 137 13.20 -10.86 -19.79
N PRO A 138 12.08 -10.83 -19.04
CA PRO A 138 11.03 -9.84 -19.26
C PRO A 138 11.51 -8.42 -18.96
N LEU A 139 10.78 -7.42 -19.51
CA LEU A 139 11.02 -6.02 -19.19
C LEU A 139 10.72 -5.72 -17.71
N LEU A 140 11.63 -5.02 -17.04
CA LEU A 140 11.54 -4.69 -15.61
C LEU A 140 10.82 -3.38 -15.32
N TRP A 141 10.73 -2.46 -16.29
CA TRP A 141 10.16 -1.15 -16.04
C TRP A 141 8.70 -1.19 -15.51
N PRO A 142 7.80 -2.11 -15.94
CA PRO A 142 6.45 -2.16 -15.39
C PRO A 142 6.44 -2.50 -13.91
N PHE A 143 7.32 -3.42 -13.49
CA PHE A 143 7.48 -3.80 -12.10
C PHE A 143 8.12 -2.68 -11.27
N LYS A 144 9.18 -2.02 -11.79
CA LYS A 144 9.77 -0.85 -11.12
C LYS A 144 8.80 0.32 -10.98
N ALA A 145 7.85 0.50 -11.91
CA ALA A 145 6.80 1.54 -11.82
C ALA A 145 5.77 1.27 -10.72
N VAL A 146 5.69 0.05 -10.21
CA VAL A 146 4.80 -0.29 -9.09
C VAL A 146 5.20 0.46 -7.81
N VAL A 147 6.49 0.63 -7.55
CA VAL A 147 6.97 1.28 -6.31
C VAL A 147 6.57 2.76 -6.22
N PRO A 148 6.81 3.60 -7.25
CA PRO A 148 6.33 5.00 -7.21
C PRO A 148 4.80 5.08 -7.20
N LEU A 149 4.09 4.19 -7.88
CA LEU A 149 2.62 4.15 -7.84
C LEU A 149 2.12 3.80 -6.44
N ALA A 150 2.71 2.81 -5.77
CA ALA A 150 2.38 2.46 -4.39
C ALA A 150 2.69 3.60 -3.41
N SER A 151 3.83 4.28 -3.60
CA SER A 151 4.20 5.46 -2.79
C SER A 151 3.19 6.60 -2.96
N LEU A 152 2.70 6.82 -4.18
CA LEU A 152 1.66 7.81 -4.45
C LEU A 152 0.34 7.46 -3.77
N LEU A 153 -0.09 6.19 -3.85
CA LEU A 153 -1.30 5.72 -3.17
C LEU A 153 -1.19 5.86 -1.64
N LEU A 154 -0.01 5.56 -1.07
CA LEU A 154 0.28 5.75 0.35
C LEU A 154 0.24 7.23 0.74
N LEU A 155 0.80 8.13 -0.05
CA LEU A 155 0.73 9.56 0.20
C LEU A 155 -0.71 10.08 0.17
N ILE A 156 -1.53 9.63 -0.79
CA ILE A 156 -2.96 9.98 -0.87
C ILE A 156 -3.69 9.49 0.40
N GLN A 157 -3.50 8.24 0.80
CA GLN A 157 -4.12 7.70 2.03
C GLN A 157 -3.57 8.39 3.28
N GLY A 158 -2.27 8.71 3.31
CA GLY A 158 -1.64 9.46 4.40
C GLY A 158 -2.32 10.81 4.66
N VAL A 159 -2.79 11.51 3.61
CA VAL A 159 -3.58 12.74 3.78
C VAL A 159 -4.86 12.45 4.57
N SER A 160 -5.58 11.37 4.24
CA SER A 160 -6.79 10.97 4.99
C SER A 160 -6.47 10.70 6.47
N GLU A 161 -5.38 9.96 6.74
CA GLU A 161 -4.97 9.63 8.11
C GLU A 161 -4.57 10.87 8.93
N VAL A 162 -3.85 11.83 8.31
CA VAL A 162 -3.55 13.12 8.98
C VAL A 162 -4.83 13.89 9.30
N LEU A 163 -5.77 13.95 8.34
CA LEU A 163 -7.04 14.65 8.59
C LEU A 163 -7.86 14.00 9.71
N LYS A 164 -7.89 12.66 9.78
CA LYS A 164 -8.50 11.91 10.89
C LYS A 164 -7.81 12.21 12.22
N SER A 165 -6.47 12.20 12.23
CA SER A 165 -5.67 12.46 13.43
C SER A 165 -5.85 13.90 13.94
N LEU A 166 -5.89 14.89 13.05
CA LEU A 166 -6.18 16.29 13.38
C LEU A 166 -7.61 16.47 13.90
N TYR A 167 -8.57 15.76 13.35
CA TYR A 167 -9.94 15.75 13.84
C TYR A 167 -10.00 15.23 15.28
N MET A 168 -9.35 14.08 15.57
CA MET A 168 -9.24 13.50 16.92
C MET A 168 -8.55 14.47 17.90
N ALA A 169 -7.46 15.12 17.46
CA ALA A 169 -6.73 16.08 18.27
C ALA A 169 -7.58 17.28 18.70
N ARG A 170 -8.45 17.78 17.81
CA ARG A 170 -9.31 18.96 18.07
C ARG A 170 -10.58 18.64 18.81
N THR A 171 -11.29 17.58 18.41
CA THR A 171 -12.61 17.24 18.95
C THR A 171 -12.53 16.34 20.18
N GLY A 172 -11.49 15.52 20.29
CA GLY A 172 -11.41 14.44 21.29
C GLY A 172 -12.35 13.27 20.97
N LEU A 173 -12.91 13.23 19.75
CA LEU A 173 -13.76 12.15 19.25
C LEU A 173 -12.96 11.31 18.25
N GLU A 174 -12.98 10.02 18.44
CA GLU A 174 -12.40 9.06 17.49
C GLU A 174 -13.38 8.88 16.32
N LEU A 175 -12.94 9.20 15.11
CA LEU A 175 -13.66 8.76 13.91
C LEU A 175 -13.46 7.26 13.84
N GLU A 176 -14.58 6.50 13.85
CA GLU A 176 -14.60 5.04 13.86
C GLU A 176 -13.45 4.46 13.01
N HIS A 177 -12.42 4.00 13.67
CA HIS A 177 -11.51 3.04 13.09
C HIS A 177 -12.25 1.71 13.09
N LYS A 178 -12.52 1.23 11.87
CA LYS A 178 -13.18 -0.04 11.63
C LYS A 178 -12.65 -1.12 12.55
N ALA A 179 -13.59 -1.93 12.97
CA ALA A 179 -13.50 -3.08 13.84
C ALA A 179 -12.08 -3.58 14.12
N LYS A 180 -11.70 -3.57 15.38
CA LYS A 180 -10.62 -4.42 15.87
C LYS A 180 -10.85 -5.79 15.25
N ILE A 181 -9.90 -6.26 14.45
CA ILE A 181 -9.86 -7.66 14.06
C ILE A 181 -9.58 -8.39 15.38
N GLU A 182 -10.64 -8.83 16.03
CA GLU A 182 -10.53 -9.78 17.15
C GLU A 182 -9.95 -11.06 16.55
N VAL A 183 -8.68 -11.33 16.86
CA VAL A 183 -8.00 -12.57 16.58
C VAL A 183 -8.27 -13.54 17.71
#